data_69345e07dcb578e0c4d6bb2504b39190
#
_entry.id   69345e07dcb578e0c4d6bb2504b39190
#
_cell.length_a   1.000
_cell.length_b   1.000
_cell.length_c   1.000
_cell.angle_alpha   90.00
_cell.angle_beta   90.00
_cell.angle_gamma   90.00
#
_symmetry.space_group_name_H-M   'P 1'
#
loop_
_entity.id
_entity.type
_entity.pdbx_description
1 polymer ?
#
loop_
_entity_poly.entity_id
_entity_poly.type
_entity_poly.pdbx_seq_one_letter_code
_entity_poly.pdbx_strand_id
1 'polypeptide(L)'
;YDEDFEAVIKYGDFIETMEIREILSPVGWGLQNKKVGENIPIKTNINAVNWERIDALLLIDTIRTNLHINEILEVVKLSAKFVQKIILNRDIDEKSYACIEDICSNEKVALIDVRRQTQLRVSDNKQLKSIYTPVIVVAGMGECCNKLEVQMFIKRYLNKLDYNVCVVSSRKNMEIVGLHSFPTFMYGNQIDESEKIIGFNH
;
A
#
# COMPACT_ATOMS: atom_id res chain seq x y z
N TYR A 1 -9.14 0.89 5.73
CA TYR A 1 -8.05 1.42 6.59
C TYR A 1 -7.91 0.60 7.85
N ASP A 2 -6.68 0.39 8.27
CA ASP A 2 -6.29 -0.12 9.58
C ASP A 2 -5.18 0.75 10.20
N GLU A 3 -4.90 0.52 11.51
CA GLU A 3 -3.92 1.31 12.26
C GLU A 3 -2.49 1.18 11.69
N ASP A 4 -2.18 0.08 11.02
CA ASP A 4 -0.86 -0.14 10.43
C ASP A 4 -0.54 0.81 9.28
N PHE A 5 -1.57 1.40 8.66
CA PHE A 5 -1.40 2.37 7.59
C PHE A 5 -1.21 3.81 8.12
N GLU A 6 -1.35 4.03 9.43
CA GLU A 6 -1.20 5.36 10.05
C GLU A 6 0.19 5.96 9.82
N ALA A 7 1.23 5.14 9.96
CA ALA A 7 2.60 5.58 9.71
C ALA A 7 2.81 6.05 8.27
N VAL A 8 2.14 5.39 7.34
CA VAL A 8 2.16 5.76 5.92
C VAL A 8 1.51 7.12 5.72
N ILE A 9 0.33 7.34 6.31
CA ILE A 9 -0.38 8.62 6.22
C ILE A 9 0.44 9.76 6.84
N LYS A 10 1.09 9.49 7.97
CA LYS A 10 1.85 10.49 8.74
C LYS A 10 3.19 10.86 8.09
N TYR A 11 3.86 9.90 7.47
CA TYR A 11 5.24 10.05 6.99
C TYR A 11 5.41 9.80 5.49
N GLY A 12 4.37 9.37 4.80
CA GLY A 12 4.45 9.08 3.37
C GLY A 12 4.65 10.33 2.54
N ASP A 13 5.77 10.37 1.81
CA ASP A 13 6.05 11.42 0.82
C ASP A 13 5.36 11.14 -0.52
N PHE A 14 4.57 10.03 -0.60
CA PHE A 14 3.94 9.57 -1.84
C PHE A 14 2.96 10.58 -2.42
N ILE A 15 2.72 11.62 -1.66
CA ILE A 15 1.51 12.36 -1.84
C ILE A 15 1.80 13.83 -2.05
N GLU A 16 2.90 14.16 -2.67
CA GLU A 16 3.06 15.51 -3.20
C GLU A 16 1.89 15.93 -4.11
N THR A 17 1.14 14.95 -4.63
CA THR A 17 0.00 15.18 -5.54
C THR A 17 -1.33 14.67 -5.03
N MET A 18 -1.40 14.01 -3.86
CA MET A 18 -2.65 13.45 -3.32
C MET A 18 -2.91 13.96 -1.91
N GLU A 19 -4.13 14.36 -1.65
CA GLU A 19 -4.65 14.73 -0.33
C GLU A 19 -5.63 13.64 0.14
N ILE A 20 -5.38 13.06 1.32
CA ILE A 20 -6.33 12.12 1.93
C ILE A 20 -7.43 12.92 2.60
N ARG A 21 -8.63 12.87 2.06
CA ARG A 21 -9.79 13.62 2.57
C ARG A 21 -10.72 12.78 3.40
N GLU A 22 -10.83 11.49 3.08
CA GLU A 22 -11.76 10.57 3.70
C GLU A 22 -11.08 9.25 4.00
N ILE A 23 -11.36 8.67 5.15
CA ILE A 23 -10.86 7.36 5.55
C ILE A 23 -12.04 6.47 5.88
N LEU A 24 -12.12 5.32 5.23
CA LEU A 24 -13.14 4.31 5.47
C LEU A 24 -12.51 3.05 6.07
N SER A 25 -13.12 2.52 7.11
CA SER A 25 -12.72 1.27 7.75
C SER A 25 -13.95 0.38 7.96
N PRO A 26 -13.82 -0.95 7.91
CA PRO A 26 -14.94 -1.85 8.16
C PRO A 26 -15.57 -1.65 9.52
N VAL A 27 -16.88 -1.88 9.59
CA VAL A 27 -17.61 -1.94 10.85
C VAL A 27 -17.06 -3.08 11.71
N GLY A 28 -16.87 -2.85 13.00
CA GLY A 28 -16.40 -3.88 13.92
C GLY A 28 -14.88 -3.87 14.17
N TRP A 29 -14.08 -3.12 13.41
CA TRP A 29 -12.65 -2.96 13.69
C TRP A 29 -12.35 -1.99 14.84
N GLY A 30 -13.37 -1.36 15.42
CA GLY A 30 -13.23 -0.46 16.58
C GLY A 30 -12.52 0.86 16.24
N LEU A 31 -12.49 1.23 14.98
CA LEU A 31 -11.81 2.46 14.50
C LEU A 31 -12.77 3.63 14.29
N GLN A 32 -14.07 3.41 14.46
CA GLN A 32 -15.09 4.44 14.28
C GLN A 32 -14.79 5.69 15.11
N ASN A 33 -14.86 6.86 14.48
CA ASN A 33 -14.62 8.17 15.07
C ASN A 33 -13.19 8.42 15.59
N LYS A 34 -12.28 7.47 15.46
CA LYS A 34 -10.86 7.77 15.63
C LYS A 34 -10.39 8.74 14.54
N LYS A 35 -9.33 9.45 14.81
CA LYS A 35 -8.76 10.43 13.88
C LYS A 35 -7.35 9.99 13.50
N VAL A 36 -6.97 10.27 12.27
CA VAL A 36 -5.67 9.93 11.68
C VAL A 36 -5.05 11.16 11.03
N GLY A 37 -3.73 11.23 11.00
CA GLY A 37 -3.00 12.33 10.40
C GLY A 37 -3.41 13.68 10.98
N GLU A 38 -3.76 14.64 10.12
CA GLU A 38 -4.20 15.99 10.53
C GLU A 38 -5.69 16.03 10.96
N ASN A 39 -6.10 15.08 11.78
CA ASN A 39 -7.48 14.98 12.31
C ASN A 39 -8.56 14.49 11.33
N ILE A 40 -8.21 13.67 10.35
CA ILE A 40 -9.18 13.06 9.45
C ILE A 40 -9.97 11.98 10.21
N PRO A 41 -11.31 12.10 10.33
CA PRO A 41 -12.11 11.11 11.04
C PRO A 41 -12.25 9.83 10.22
N ILE A 42 -12.16 8.69 10.91
CA ILE A 42 -12.41 7.38 10.30
C ILE A 42 -13.91 7.14 10.29
N LYS A 43 -14.46 6.91 9.09
CA LYS A 43 -15.84 6.53 8.86
C LYS A 43 -15.95 5.01 8.74
N THR A 44 -17.08 4.47 9.16
CA THR A 44 -17.39 3.03 9.02
C THR A 44 -18.63 2.80 8.16
N ASN A 45 -19.33 3.88 7.81
CA ASN A 45 -20.48 3.82 6.93
C ASN A 45 -20.13 4.46 5.59
N ILE A 46 -20.18 3.67 4.52
CA ILE A 46 -19.89 4.09 3.16
C ILE A 46 -20.78 5.25 2.68
N ASN A 47 -22.03 5.31 3.16
CA ASN A 47 -22.96 6.38 2.82
C ASN A 47 -22.67 7.71 3.54
N ALA A 48 -21.79 7.69 4.55
CA ALA A 48 -21.34 8.90 5.23
C ALA A 48 -20.13 9.55 4.53
N VAL A 49 -19.56 8.92 3.51
CA VAL A 49 -18.46 9.46 2.71
C VAL A 49 -19.01 10.55 1.77
N ASN A 50 -18.33 11.69 1.73
CA ASN A 50 -18.67 12.75 0.76
C ASN A 50 -17.94 12.50 -0.57
N TRP A 51 -18.52 11.64 -1.40
CA TRP A 51 -17.96 11.19 -2.66
C TRP A 51 -17.77 12.32 -3.69
N GLU A 52 -18.58 13.37 -3.64
CA GLU A 52 -18.49 14.51 -4.56
C GLU A 52 -17.15 15.27 -4.44
N ARG A 53 -16.45 15.08 -3.34
CA ARG A 53 -15.15 15.72 -3.09
C ARG A 53 -13.94 14.78 -3.27
N ILE A 54 -14.19 13.59 -3.81
CA ILE A 54 -13.19 12.52 -3.93
C ILE A 54 -12.92 12.26 -5.41
N ASP A 55 -11.68 12.44 -5.83
CA ASP A 55 -11.25 12.16 -7.21
C ASP A 55 -10.80 10.72 -7.40
N ALA A 56 -10.32 10.07 -6.33
CA ALA A 56 -9.79 8.71 -6.39
C ALA A 56 -10.15 7.89 -5.14
N LEU A 57 -10.47 6.61 -5.36
CA LEU A 57 -10.54 5.60 -4.32
C LEU A 57 -9.21 4.83 -4.26
N LEU A 58 -8.60 4.76 -3.09
CA LEU A 58 -7.44 3.93 -2.83
C LEU A 58 -7.84 2.72 -1.98
N LEU A 59 -7.70 1.51 -2.54
CA LEU A 59 -7.89 0.24 -1.86
C LEU A 59 -6.55 -0.27 -1.36
N ILE A 60 -6.32 -0.18 -0.06
CA ILE A 60 -5.11 -0.64 0.60
C ILE A 60 -5.25 -2.06 1.12
N ASP A 61 -4.13 -2.76 1.23
CA ASP A 61 -4.07 -4.03 1.94
C ASP A 61 -4.03 -3.82 3.45
N THR A 62 -4.63 -4.76 4.18
CA THR A 62 -4.71 -4.71 5.65
C THR A 62 -4.12 -5.99 6.24
N ILE A 63 -3.41 -5.87 7.34
CA ILE A 63 -2.74 -7.02 7.98
C ILE A 63 -3.70 -7.79 8.89
N ARG A 64 -4.64 -7.10 9.53
CA ARG A 64 -5.39 -7.65 10.64
C ARG A 64 -6.48 -8.65 10.27
N THR A 65 -7.18 -8.43 9.17
CA THR A 65 -8.30 -9.30 8.77
C THR A 65 -8.47 -9.27 7.27
N ASN A 66 -8.85 -10.41 6.70
CA ASN A 66 -9.31 -10.46 5.33
C ASN A 66 -10.66 -9.74 5.25
N LEU A 67 -10.67 -8.59 4.63
CA LEU A 67 -11.91 -7.93 4.26
C LEU A 67 -12.64 -8.82 3.24
N HIS A 68 -13.93 -9.09 3.46
CA HIS A 68 -14.69 -9.89 2.51
C HIS A 68 -14.77 -9.18 1.17
N ILE A 69 -14.52 -9.93 0.10
CA ILE A 69 -14.50 -9.37 -1.26
C ILE A 69 -15.81 -8.65 -1.60
N ASN A 70 -16.94 -9.12 -1.10
CA ASN A 70 -18.24 -8.48 -1.33
C ASN A 70 -18.29 -7.05 -0.78
N GLU A 71 -17.69 -6.78 0.37
CA GLU A 71 -17.60 -5.44 0.95
C GLU A 71 -16.75 -4.53 0.07
N ILE A 72 -15.65 -5.06 -0.47
CA ILE A 72 -14.81 -4.32 -1.41
C ILE A 72 -15.58 -3.98 -2.67
N LEU A 73 -16.30 -4.96 -3.24
CA LEU A 73 -17.09 -4.76 -4.44
C LEU A 73 -18.24 -3.75 -4.23
N GLU A 74 -18.85 -3.71 -3.05
CA GLU A 74 -19.84 -2.68 -2.70
C GLU A 74 -19.23 -1.28 -2.68
N VAL A 75 -18.05 -1.13 -2.05
CA VAL A 75 -17.32 0.14 -2.03
C VAL A 75 -16.95 0.57 -3.45
N VAL A 76 -16.44 -0.35 -4.27
CA VAL A 76 -16.08 -0.08 -5.66
C VAL A 76 -17.30 0.34 -6.48
N LYS A 77 -18.40 -0.41 -6.40
CA LYS A 77 -19.66 -0.09 -7.13
C LYS A 77 -20.21 1.27 -6.78
N LEU A 78 -20.18 1.63 -5.50
CA LEU A 78 -20.68 2.93 -5.08
C LEU A 78 -19.74 4.06 -5.51
N SER A 79 -18.45 3.91 -5.23
CA SER A 79 -17.46 4.95 -5.51
C SER A 79 -17.27 5.20 -7.00
N ALA A 80 -17.35 4.17 -7.84
CA ALA A 80 -17.19 4.29 -9.30
C ALA A 80 -18.15 5.28 -9.96
N LYS A 81 -19.27 5.59 -9.31
CA LYS A 81 -20.22 6.60 -9.80
C LYS A 81 -19.75 8.05 -9.60
N PHE A 82 -18.73 8.25 -8.79
CA PHE A 82 -18.29 9.58 -8.36
C PHE A 82 -16.83 9.85 -8.64
N VAL A 83 -15.96 8.82 -8.53
CA VAL A 83 -14.51 9.01 -8.66
C VAL A 83 -14.04 8.87 -10.10
N GLN A 84 -12.92 9.49 -10.43
CA GLN A 84 -12.28 9.38 -11.75
C GLN A 84 -11.36 8.16 -11.86
N LYS A 85 -10.84 7.67 -10.72
CA LYS A 85 -9.91 6.55 -10.70
C LYS A 85 -10.05 5.70 -9.44
N ILE A 86 -9.78 4.41 -9.60
CA ILE A 86 -9.67 3.44 -8.51
C ILE A 86 -8.26 2.87 -8.54
N ILE A 87 -7.56 2.97 -7.42
CA ILE A 87 -6.17 2.53 -7.25
C ILE A 87 -6.16 1.28 -6.39
N LEU A 88 -5.72 0.17 -6.95
CA LEU A 88 -5.56 -1.10 -6.25
C LEU A 88 -4.14 -1.20 -5.70
N ASN A 89 -4.04 -1.26 -4.38
CA ASN A 89 -2.82 -1.52 -3.63
C ASN A 89 -3.02 -2.67 -2.64
N ARG A 90 -3.72 -3.72 -3.08
CA ARG A 90 -3.99 -4.93 -2.29
C ARG A 90 -4.09 -6.16 -3.18
N ASP A 91 -3.82 -7.33 -2.59
CA ASP A 91 -3.98 -8.59 -3.29
C ASP A 91 -5.46 -8.91 -3.47
N ILE A 92 -5.85 -9.18 -4.72
CA ILE A 92 -7.20 -9.54 -5.12
C ILE A 92 -7.07 -10.72 -6.08
N ASP A 93 -7.90 -11.74 -5.90
CA ASP A 93 -7.94 -12.88 -6.81
C ASP A 93 -8.43 -12.48 -8.22
N GLU A 94 -8.07 -13.26 -9.23
CA GLU A 94 -8.34 -12.94 -10.64
C GLU A 94 -9.83 -12.73 -10.94
N LYS A 95 -10.70 -13.54 -10.31
CA LYS A 95 -12.15 -13.43 -10.52
C LYS A 95 -12.70 -12.13 -9.97
N SER A 96 -12.26 -11.77 -8.79
CA SER A 96 -12.67 -10.51 -8.14
C SER A 96 -12.08 -9.29 -8.85
N TYR A 97 -10.84 -9.43 -9.36
CA TYR A 97 -10.22 -8.40 -10.19
C TYR A 97 -11.03 -8.15 -11.47
N ALA A 98 -11.44 -9.20 -12.19
CA ALA A 98 -12.27 -9.07 -13.38
C ALA A 98 -13.60 -8.35 -13.07
N CYS A 99 -14.23 -8.65 -11.92
CA CYS A 99 -15.44 -7.92 -11.50
C CYS A 99 -15.19 -6.43 -11.28
N ILE A 100 -14.06 -6.06 -10.68
CA ILE A 100 -13.69 -4.66 -10.48
C ILE A 100 -13.43 -3.97 -11.82
N GLU A 101 -12.72 -4.65 -12.72
CA GLU A 101 -12.43 -4.15 -14.07
C GLU A 101 -13.71 -3.90 -14.88
N ASP A 102 -14.68 -4.82 -14.80
CA ASP A 102 -16.00 -4.66 -15.42
C ASP A 102 -16.76 -3.45 -14.86
N ILE A 103 -16.75 -3.27 -13.54
CA ILE A 103 -17.39 -2.11 -12.90
C ILE A 103 -16.74 -0.82 -13.36
N CYS A 104 -15.41 -0.75 -13.35
CA CYS A 104 -14.66 0.43 -13.77
C CYS A 104 -14.90 0.75 -15.25
N SER A 105 -14.94 -0.26 -16.11
CA SER A 105 -15.19 -0.10 -17.54
C SER A 105 -16.59 0.43 -17.80
N ASN A 106 -17.61 -0.10 -17.13
CA ASN A 106 -19.00 0.33 -17.28
C ASN A 106 -19.21 1.78 -16.83
N GLU A 107 -18.57 2.20 -15.76
CA GLU A 107 -18.67 3.56 -15.21
C GLU A 107 -17.60 4.52 -15.81
N LYS A 108 -16.74 4.03 -16.71
CA LYS A 108 -15.65 4.81 -17.36
C LYS A 108 -14.64 5.37 -16.36
N VAL A 109 -14.35 4.63 -15.31
CA VAL A 109 -13.37 4.96 -14.27
C VAL A 109 -12.02 4.31 -14.59
N ALA A 110 -10.94 5.03 -14.42
CA ALA A 110 -9.60 4.49 -14.61
C ALA A 110 -9.24 3.52 -13.48
N LEU A 111 -8.90 2.27 -13.81
CA LEU A 111 -8.39 1.29 -12.87
C LEU A 111 -6.85 1.28 -12.92
N ILE A 112 -6.21 1.53 -11.79
CA ILE A 112 -4.75 1.53 -11.64
C ILE A 112 -4.37 0.43 -10.65
N ASP A 113 -3.73 -0.63 -11.13
CA ASP A 113 -3.16 -1.66 -10.26
C ASP A 113 -1.67 -1.38 -10.03
N VAL A 114 -1.34 -0.85 -8.85
CA VAL A 114 0.03 -0.47 -8.50
C VAL A 114 0.96 -1.68 -8.46
N ARG A 115 0.46 -2.86 -8.11
CA ARG A 115 1.25 -4.09 -8.02
C ARG A 115 1.71 -4.60 -9.38
N ARG A 116 0.90 -4.39 -10.43
CA ARG A 116 1.24 -4.80 -11.79
C ARG A 116 2.26 -3.88 -12.45
N GLN A 117 2.41 -2.67 -11.94
CA GLN A 117 3.38 -1.69 -12.46
C GLN A 117 4.79 -1.94 -11.94
N THR A 118 4.94 -2.60 -10.81
CA THR A 118 6.22 -2.95 -10.21
C THR A 118 6.67 -4.34 -10.62
N GLN A 119 7.07 -4.51 -11.85
CA GLN A 119 7.79 -5.71 -12.28
C GLN A 119 9.25 -5.61 -11.83
N LEU A 120 9.54 -6.14 -10.66
CA LEU A 120 10.93 -6.41 -10.27
C LEU A 120 11.49 -7.44 -11.25
N ARG A 121 12.45 -7.02 -12.06
CA ARG A 121 13.20 -7.92 -12.92
C ARG A 121 14.16 -8.70 -12.03
N VAL A 122 13.89 -9.98 -11.87
CA VAL A 122 14.87 -10.89 -11.28
C VAL A 122 16.05 -10.98 -12.23
N SER A 123 17.27 -10.84 -11.73
CA SER A 123 18.44 -10.96 -12.57
C SER A 123 18.60 -12.39 -13.08
N ASP A 124 18.69 -12.53 -14.38
CA ASP A 124 18.93 -13.83 -15.04
C ASP A 124 20.30 -14.45 -14.68
N ASN A 125 21.21 -13.64 -14.17
CA ASN A 125 22.61 -14.05 -13.95
C ASN A 125 22.84 -14.80 -12.64
N LYS A 126 21.84 -14.90 -11.76
CA LYS A 126 21.93 -15.59 -10.45
C LYS A 126 23.21 -15.25 -9.64
N GLN A 127 23.73 -14.05 -9.81
CA GLN A 127 24.94 -13.59 -9.10
C GLN A 127 24.60 -12.43 -8.16
N LEU A 128 25.08 -12.54 -6.93
CA LEU A 128 25.03 -11.44 -5.98
C LEU A 128 25.96 -10.31 -6.43
N LYS A 129 25.45 -9.08 -6.47
CA LYS A 129 26.26 -7.90 -6.70
C LYS A 129 26.79 -7.33 -5.39
N SER A 130 27.99 -6.80 -5.40
CA SER A 130 28.50 -6.07 -4.25
C SER A 130 27.75 -4.76 -4.07
N ILE A 131 27.26 -4.52 -2.86
CA ILE A 131 26.61 -3.27 -2.48
C ILE A 131 27.63 -2.40 -1.77
N TYR A 132 27.93 -1.23 -2.33
CA TYR A 132 28.86 -0.25 -1.75
C TYR A 132 28.14 0.90 -1.03
N THR A 133 26.83 0.96 -1.17
CA THR A 133 25.98 1.95 -0.49
C THR A 133 25.84 1.59 0.98
N PRO A 134 25.96 2.54 1.92
CA PRO A 134 25.66 2.28 3.32
C PRO A 134 24.25 1.72 3.51
N VAL A 135 24.12 0.66 4.29
CA VAL A 135 22.85 -0.01 4.57
C VAL A 135 22.49 0.18 6.03
N ILE A 136 21.29 0.71 6.28
CA ILE A 136 20.73 0.84 7.62
C ILE A 136 19.60 -0.19 7.76
N VAL A 137 19.75 -1.12 8.70
CA VAL A 137 18.74 -2.13 8.97
C VAL A 137 17.88 -1.70 10.16
N VAL A 138 16.56 -1.62 9.94
CA VAL A 138 15.59 -1.39 11.01
C VAL A 138 14.97 -2.72 11.40
N ALA A 139 15.41 -3.26 12.52
CA ALA A 139 14.92 -4.53 13.07
C ALA A 139 14.09 -4.29 14.33
N GLY A 140 13.14 -5.17 14.60
CA GLY A 140 12.32 -5.13 15.81
C GLY A 140 12.13 -6.53 16.38
N MET A 141 12.03 -6.62 17.70
CA MET A 141 11.90 -7.90 18.43
C MET A 141 10.47 -8.48 18.41
N GLY A 142 9.53 -7.82 17.75
CA GLY A 142 8.13 -8.27 17.65
C GLY A 142 7.41 -7.68 16.42
N GLU A 143 6.17 -8.07 16.24
CA GLU A 143 5.36 -7.64 15.08
C GLU A 143 4.93 -6.16 15.17
N CYS A 144 4.53 -5.70 16.34
CA CYS A 144 4.01 -4.33 16.54
C CYS A 144 5.07 -3.32 17.00
N CYS A 145 6.30 -3.40 16.48
CA CYS A 145 7.41 -2.53 16.90
C CYS A 145 7.54 -1.24 16.09
N ASN A 146 6.53 -0.82 15.37
CA ASN A 146 6.52 0.42 14.55
C ASN A 146 7.74 0.55 13.61
N LYS A 147 8.26 -0.56 13.10
CA LYS A 147 9.45 -0.57 12.21
C LYS A 147 9.27 0.32 11.00
N LEU A 148 8.08 0.32 10.42
CA LEU A 148 7.76 1.14 9.26
C LEU A 148 7.83 2.64 9.61
N GLU A 149 7.29 3.04 10.76
CA GLU A 149 7.37 4.43 11.22
C GLU A 149 8.82 4.90 11.38
N VAL A 150 9.67 4.05 11.95
CA VAL A 150 11.10 4.34 12.09
C VAL A 150 11.79 4.47 10.73
N GLN A 151 11.51 3.57 9.80
CA GLN A 151 12.04 3.64 8.43
C GLN A 151 11.65 4.93 7.72
N MET A 152 10.37 5.31 7.80
CA MET A 152 9.84 6.53 7.19
C MET A 152 10.46 7.79 7.81
N PHE A 153 10.62 7.78 9.15
CA PHE A 153 11.29 8.87 9.85
C PHE A 153 12.75 9.03 9.39
N ILE A 154 13.51 7.93 9.33
CA ILE A 154 14.91 7.94 8.88
C ILE A 154 15.00 8.45 7.43
N LYS A 155 14.15 7.93 6.52
CA LYS A 155 14.08 8.38 5.13
C LYS A 155 13.90 9.89 5.06
N ARG A 156 12.87 10.40 5.75
CA ARG A 156 12.55 11.82 5.75
C ARG A 156 13.69 12.69 6.33
N TYR A 157 14.33 12.20 7.39
CA TYR A 157 15.45 12.91 8.01
C TYR A 157 16.66 12.97 7.07
N LEU A 158 17.03 11.84 6.46
CA LEU A 158 18.18 11.78 5.54
C LEU A 158 17.92 12.56 4.25
N ASN A 159 16.70 12.53 3.72
CA ASN A 159 16.33 13.34 2.55
C ASN A 159 16.47 14.84 2.84
N LYS A 160 16.18 15.30 4.07
CA LYS A 160 16.43 16.69 4.48
C LYS A 160 17.90 17.08 4.53
N LEU A 161 18.79 16.11 4.61
CA LEU A 161 20.25 16.26 4.55
C LEU A 161 20.80 16.02 3.13
N ASP A 162 19.93 16.04 2.12
CA ASP A 162 20.25 15.84 0.70
C ASP A 162 20.80 14.45 0.35
N TYR A 163 20.55 13.44 1.21
CA TYR A 163 20.85 12.05 0.85
C TYR A 163 19.72 11.46 0.02
N ASN A 164 20.08 10.76 -1.05
CA ASN A 164 19.13 9.95 -1.81
C ASN A 164 18.93 8.61 -1.11
N VAL A 165 17.76 8.40 -0.53
CA VAL A 165 17.45 7.24 0.32
C VAL A 165 16.49 6.29 -0.37
N CYS A 166 16.97 5.09 -0.66
CA CYS A 166 16.12 3.97 -1.05
C CYS A 166 15.66 3.22 0.21
N VAL A 167 14.38 3.04 0.39
CA VAL A 167 13.83 2.27 1.51
C VAL A 167 13.17 1.01 0.99
N VAL A 168 13.59 -0.10 1.55
CA VAL A 168 13.01 -1.41 1.28
C VAL A 168 12.19 -1.84 2.49
N SER A 169 10.91 -2.09 2.28
CA SER A 169 9.97 -2.51 3.32
C SER A 169 9.74 -4.02 3.23
N SER A 170 9.71 -4.69 4.37
CA SER A 170 9.21 -6.07 4.46
C SER A 170 7.68 -6.16 4.31
N ARG A 171 7.00 -5.03 4.26
CA ARG A 171 5.57 -4.94 4.07
C ARG A 171 5.23 -4.93 2.60
N LYS A 172 4.21 -5.69 2.22
CA LYS A 172 3.71 -5.72 0.85
C LYS A 172 3.13 -4.36 0.44
N ASN A 173 3.18 -4.11 -0.85
CA ASN A 173 2.48 -3.00 -1.50
C ASN A 173 2.85 -1.61 -0.94
N MET A 174 4.15 -1.41 -0.65
CA MET A 174 4.65 -0.11 -0.18
C MET A 174 5.09 0.82 -1.31
N GLU A 175 5.00 0.38 -2.56
CA GLU A 175 5.32 1.16 -3.75
C GLU A 175 4.47 2.43 -3.85
N ILE A 176 3.23 2.35 -3.39
CA ILE A 176 2.33 3.50 -3.39
C ILE A 176 2.87 4.67 -2.56
N VAL A 177 3.74 4.39 -1.60
CA VAL A 177 4.34 5.41 -0.73
C VAL A 177 5.79 5.68 -1.08
N GLY A 178 6.18 5.33 -2.30
CA GLY A 178 7.55 5.54 -2.77
C GLY A 178 8.60 4.73 -2.01
N LEU A 179 8.20 3.57 -1.45
CA LEU A 179 9.10 2.57 -0.91
C LEU A 179 9.17 1.38 -1.85
N HIS A 180 10.20 0.60 -1.75
CA HIS A 180 10.27 -0.69 -2.43
C HIS A 180 9.76 -1.78 -1.49
N SER A 181 8.70 -2.48 -1.90
CA SER A 181 8.25 -3.66 -1.18
C SER A 181 9.16 -4.83 -1.48
N PHE A 182 9.32 -5.69 -0.51
CA PHE A 182 9.89 -6.99 -0.77
C PHE A 182 9.01 -7.71 -1.79
N PRO A 183 9.56 -8.30 -2.86
CA PRO A 183 8.75 -8.93 -3.90
C PRO A 183 7.77 -9.96 -3.33
N THR A 184 6.51 -9.91 -3.75
CA THR A 184 5.47 -10.80 -3.20
C THR A 184 5.75 -12.28 -3.41
N PHE A 185 6.41 -12.64 -4.51
CA PHE A 185 6.84 -14.02 -4.77
C PHE A 185 7.88 -14.52 -3.74
N MET A 186 8.59 -13.63 -3.07
CA MET A 186 9.54 -14.00 -2.02
C MET A 186 8.89 -14.39 -0.69
N TYR A 187 7.60 -14.13 -0.53
CA TYR A 187 6.86 -14.57 0.67
C TYR A 187 6.28 -15.98 0.55
N GLY A 188 6.31 -16.57 -0.63
CA GLY A 188 5.80 -17.93 -0.88
C GLY A 188 6.83 -19.02 -0.54
N ASN A 189 6.33 -20.20 -0.10
CA ASN A 189 7.17 -21.36 0.21
C ASN A 189 7.74 -22.08 -1.03
N GLN A 190 7.51 -21.56 -2.23
CA GLN A 190 7.84 -22.23 -3.49
C GLN A 190 9.18 -21.83 -4.11
N ILE A 191 9.86 -20.85 -3.52
CA ILE A 191 11.13 -20.33 -4.06
C ILE A 191 12.24 -20.58 -3.06
N ASP A 192 13.35 -21.16 -3.54
CA ASP A 192 14.56 -21.36 -2.75
C ASP A 192 15.06 -20.00 -2.18
N GLU A 193 15.55 -20.03 -0.96
CA GLU A 193 16.06 -18.81 -0.30
C GLU A 193 17.20 -18.16 -1.07
N SER A 194 18.02 -18.94 -1.76
CA SER A 194 19.08 -18.41 -2.64
C SER A 194 18.52 -17.58 -3.79
N GLU A 195 17.40 -18.00 -4.40
CA GLU A 195 16.72 -17.24 -5.46
C GLU A 195 16.07 -15.96 -4.92
N LYS A 196 15.56 -16.00 -3.69
CA LYS A 196 15.00 -14.82 -3.00
C LYS A 196 16.06 -13.75 -2.79
N ILE A 197 17.23 -14.14 -2.30
CA ILE A 197 18.35 -13.22 -2.04
C ILE A 197 18.87 -12.61 -3.35
N ILE A 198 19.01 -13.39 -4.39
CA ILE A 198 19.50 -12.93 -5.70
C ILE A 198 18.51 -11.96 -6.32
N GLY A 199 17.23 -12.27 -6.30
CA GLY A 199 16.18 -11.39 -6.84
C GLY A 199 16.13 -10.03 -6.16
N PHE A 200 16.52 -9.97 -4.89
CA PHE A 200 16.52 -8.75 -4.12
C PHE A 200 17.74 -7.84 -4.31
N ASN A 201 18.86 -8.42 -4.73
CA ASN A 201 20.13 -7.71 -4.88
C ASN A 201 20.29 -7.00 -6.24
N HIS A 202 19.25 -6.96 -7.05
CA HIS A 202 19.19 -6.34 -8.37
C HIS A 202 18.23 -5.16 -8.43
#